data_d595653cc3dbc7fc395e62c2002ba343
#
_entry.id   d595653cc3dbc7fc395e62c2002ba343
#
_cell.length_a   1.000
_cell.length_b   1.000
_cell.length_c   1.000
_cell.angle_alpha   90.00
_cell.angle_beta   90.00
_cell.angle_gamma   90.00
#
_symmetry.space_group_name_H-M   'P 1'
#
loop_
_entity.id
_entity.type
_entity.pdbx_description
1 polymer ?
#
loop_
_entity_poly.entity_id
_entity_poly.type
_entity_poly.pdbx_seq_one_letter_code
_entity_poly.pdbx_strand_id
1 'polypeptide(L)'
;MAIIGTLIEGKYEILKLIGKGGMSEVYLAMDKNLNKQWAVKEIKKRARDKNNEVVVQSAIAEANMMKKLDHPCLPRIVDIIDKEDVIYVVMDYIEGEPLNKVLERDGAQPQETVIEWAEELCGVLDYLHMQNPPIIYRDMKPANIMLQPNGNIKLIDFGIAREYKEHNLEDTVSLGTKGYAAPEQFGGKGQTDQRTDIYCLGVTLYHLVTGKNPCEPPYEIYPIRYWNPNLSSGLESIILKCTRINPEERYQSCAELLYAILHYEEADETYQKKQKKKLYTFYGMLLAAVVSL
;
A
#
# COMPACT_ATOMS: atom_id res chain seq x y z
N MET A 1 -24.30 -2.53 13.61
CA MET A 1 -23.20 -3.34 14.17
C MET A 1 -23.62 -4.80 14.15
N ALA A 2 -22.84 -5.61 13.44
CA ALA A 2 -23.06 -7.05 13.48
C ALA A 2 -22.80 -7.54 14.93
N ILE A 3 -23.69 -8.38 15.43
CA ILE A 3 -23.59 -8.93 16.78
C ILE A 3 -22.86 -10.28 16.67
N ILE A 4 -21.89 -10.51 17.57
CA ILE A 4 -21.18 -11.80 17.65
C ILE A 4 -22.19 -12.93 17.83
N GLY A 5 -22.04 -14.03 17.07
CA GLY A 5 -22.94 -15.16 17.04
C GLY A 5 -24.14 -15.03 16.09
N THR A 6 -24.34 -13.86 15.44
CA THR A 6 -25.39 -13.73 14.44
C THR A 6 -24.96 -14.26 13.07
N LEU A 7 -25.94 -14.69 12.28
CA LEU A 7 -25.73 -15.16 10.91
C LEU A 7 -26.08 -14.06 9.90
N ILE A 8 -25.14 -13.65 9.09
CA ILE A 8 -25.40 -12.82 7.92
C ILE A 8 -25.82 -13.73 6.76
N GLU A 9 -27.00 -13.43 6.17
CA GLU A 9 -27.63 -14.24 5.10
C GLU A 9 -27.75 -15.74 5.44
N GLY A 10 -27.90 -16.10 6.73
CA GLY A 10 -27.98 -17.48 7.14
C GLY A 10 -26.69 -18.31 6.91
N LYS A 11 -25.63 -17.68 6.44
CA LYS A 11 -24.40 -18.32 5.96
C LYS A 11 -23.16 -17.96 6.77
N TYR A 12 -22.93 -16.68 7.04
CA TYR A 12 -21.71 -16.21 7.68
C TYR A 12 -21.94 -15.92 9.16
N GLU A 13 -21.46 -16.79 10.05
CA GLU A 13 -21.53 -16.59 11.50
C GLU A 13 -20.43 -15.63 11.96
N ILE A 14 -20.79 -14.52 12.58
CA ILE A 14 -19.85 -13.55 13.13
C ILE A 14 -19.20 -14.10 14.40
N LEU A 15 -17.87 -14.27 14.37
CA LEU A 15 -17.09 -14.84 15.47
C LEU A 15 -16.50 -13.77 16.39
N LYS A 16 -15.85 -12.76 15.82
CA LYS A 16 -15.19 -11.67 16.56
C LYS A 16 -14.92 -10.47 15.69
N LEU A 17 -14.80 -9.30 16.32
CA LEU A 17 -14.28 -8.08 15.70
C LEU A 17 -12.75 -8.22 15.54
N ILE A 18 -12.22 -7.99 14.32
CA ILE A 18 -10.78 -8.05 14.03
C ILE A 18 -10.19 -6.72 13.58
N GLY A 19 -11.04 -5.75 13.20
CA GLY A 19 -10.60 -4.42 12.81
C GLY A 19 -11.71 -3.39 13.01
N LYS A 20 -11.33 -2.15 13.35
CA LYS A 20 -12.25 -1.02 13.49
C LYS A 20 -11.66 0.21 12.85
N GLY A 21 -12.36 0.73 11.84
CA GLY A 21 -12.06 1.98 11.17
C GLY A 21 -13.10 3.06 11.49
N GLY A 22 -12.91 4.26 10.95
CA GLY A 22 -13.82 5.39 11.22
C GLY A 22 -15.26 5.20 10.73
N MET A 23 -15.49 4.40 9.69
CA MET A 23 -16.81 4.16 9.08
C MET A 23 -17.10 2.68 8.82
N SER A 24 -16.15 1.80 9.08
CA SER A 24 -16.30 0.37 8.85
C SER A 24 -15.73 -0.44 10.00
N GLU A 25 -16.32 -1.59 10.21
CA GLU A 25 -15.84 -2.60 11.15
C GLU A 25 -15.58 -3.90 10.38
N VAL A 26 -14.52 -4.61 10.72
CA VAL A 26 -14.14 -5.87 10.07
C VAL A 26 -14.25 -6.99 11.10
N TYR A 27 -15.01 -8.00 10.74
CA TYR A 27 -15.26 -9.16 11.58
C TYR A 27 -14.63 -10.42 10.97
N LEU A 28 -14.15 -11.30 11.82
CA LEU A 28 -13.92 -12.70 11.45
C LEU A 28 -15.27 -13.40 11.46
N ALA A 29 -15.58 -14.09 10.37
CA ALA A 29 -16.79 -14.89 10.25
C ALA A 29 -16.47 -16.32 9.79
N MET A 30 -17.35 -17.27 10.12
CA MET A 30 -17.29 -18.66 9.69
C MET A 30 -18.41 -18.93 8.70
N ASP A 31 -18.07 -19.40 7.51
CA ASP A 31 -19.03 -20.05 6.64
C ASP A 31 -19.23 -21.50 7.09
N LYS A 32 -20.40 -21.78 7.67
CA LYS A 32 -20.72 -23.11 8.22
C LYS A 32 -20.80 -24.20 7.16
N ASN A 33 -21.16 -23.83 5.93
CA ASN A 33 -21.29 -24.80 4.84
C ASN A 33 -19.92 -25.24 4.31
N LEU A 34 -18.98 -24.28 4.22
CA LEU A 34 -17.64 -24.53 3.70
C LEU A 34 -16.61 -24.83 4.80
N ASN A 35 -16.98 -24.66 6.07
CA ASN A 35 -16.07 -24.68 7.22
C ASN A 35 -14.83 -23.81 6.99
N LYS A 36 -15.06 -22.61 6.45
CA LYS A 36 -13.98 -21.69 6.06
C LYS A 36 -14.18 -20.33 6.74
N GLN A 37 -13.06 -19.74 7.20
CA GLN A 37 -13.03 -18.41 7.76
C GLN A 37 -12.96 -17.35 6.67
N TRP A 38 -13.69 -16.25 6.90
CA TRP A 38 -13.75 -15.08 6.03
C TRP A 38 -13.59 -13.80 6.86
N ALA A 39 -13.09 -12.75 6.24
CA ALA A 39 -13.21 -11.39 6.76
C ALA A 39 -14.49 -10.76 6.20
N VAL A 40 -15.30 -10.19 7.08
CA VAL A 40 -16.53 -9.49 6.71
C VAL A 40 -16.40 -8.02 7.10
N LYS A 41 -16.28 -7.15 6.12
CA LYS A 41 -16.23 -5.69 6.31
C LYS A 41 -17.65 -5.12 6.29
N GLU A 42 -18.09 -4.59 7.43
CA GLU A 42 -19.36 -3.89 7.59
C GLU A 42 -19.17 -2.41 7.27
N ILE A 43 -19.90 -1.89 6.28
CA ILE A 43 -19.88 -0.49 5.86
C ILE A 43 -21.28 0.08 6.12
N LYS A 44 -21.38 1.06 7.04
CA LYS A 44 -22.67 1.68 7.38
C LYS A 44 -23.10 2.68 6.33
N LYS A 45 -24.33 2.55 5.85
CA LYS A 45 -24.97 3.56 5.04
C LYS A 45 -25.44 4.71 5.95
N ARG A 46 -25.07 5.96 5.64
CA ARG A 46 -25.59 7.12 6.38
C ARG A 46 -27.05 7.36 6.01
N ALA A 47 -27.87 7.78 6.98
CA ALA A 47 -29.31 7.93 6.81
C ALA A 47 -29.69 8.97 5.72
N ARG A 48 -30.61 8.56 4.85
CA ARG A 48 -31.61 9.31 4.05
C ARG A 48 -31.23 10.71 3.52
N ASP A 49 -30.16 10.80 2.73
CA ASP A 49 -29.98 11.94 1.83
C ASP A 49 -30.00 11.42 0.37
N LYS A 50 -30.63 12.13 -0.57
CA LYS A 50 -30.69 11.72 -1.99
C LYS A 50 -29.30 11.57 -2.63
N ASN A 51 -28.33 12.32 -2.15
CA ASN A 51 -26.93 12.15 -2.52
C ASN A 51 -26.33 10.81 -2.03
N ASN A 52 -26.89 10.21 -1.00
CA ASN A 52 -26.42 8.97 -0.38
C ASN A 52 -26.66 7.74 -1.27
N GLU A 53 -27.74 7.77 -2.08
CA GLU A 53 -28.08 6.64 -2.97
C GLU A 53 -27.06 6.48 -4.11
N VAL A 54 -26.59 7.59 -4.68
CA VAL A 54 -25.56 7.61 -5.71
C VAL A 54 -24.23 7.09 -5.15
N VAL A 55 -23.88 7.50 -3.94
CA VAL A 55 -22.64 7.09 -3.26
C VAL A 55 -22.66 5.61 -2.90
N VAL A 56 -23.81 5.10 -2.43
CA VAL A 56 -23.99 3.66 -2.15
C VAL A 56 -23.87 2.82 -3.42
N GLN A 57 -24.48 3.27 -4.53
CA GLN A 57 -24.36 2.58 -5.82
C GLN A 57 -22.92 2.60 -6.35
N SER A 58 -22.21 3.70 -6.16
CA SER A 58 -20.77 3.80 -6.51
C SER A 58 -19.93 2.81 -5.70
N ALA A 59 -20.13 2.73 -4.38
CA ALA A 59 -19.43 1.79 -3.51
C ALA A 59 -19.71 0.32 -3.87
N ILE A 60 -20.94 0.00 -4.25
CA ILE A 60 -21.32 -1.34 -4.73
C ILE A 60 -20.67 -1.63 -6.09
N ALA A 61 -20.66 -0.66 -6.99
CA ALA A 61 -20.02 -0.81 -8.31
C ALA A 61 -18.51 -1.03 -8.17
N GLU A 62 -17.85 -0.27 -7.30
CA GLU A 62 -16.43 -0.44 -6.97
C GLU A 62 -16.15 -1.82 -6.37
N ALA A 63 -16.93 -2.24 -5.36
CA ALA A 63 -16.81 -3.57 -4.77
C ALA A 63 -17.01 -4.68 -5.81
N ASN A 64 -17.93 -4.52 -6.75
CA ASN A 64 -18.14 -5.46 -7.85
C ASN A 64 -16.98 -5.48 -8.85
N MET A 65 -16.33 -4.34 -9.08
CA MET A 65 -15.11 -4.27 -9.88
C MET A 65 -13.96 -4.99 -9.18
N MET A 66 -13.78 -4.75 -7.88
CA MET A 66 -12.77 -5.41 -7.07
C MET A 66 -12.98 -6.92 -6.93
N LYS A 67 -14.22 -7.41 -7.03
CA LYS A 67 -14.54 -8.85 -7.05
C LYS A 67 -13.91 -9.59 -8.24
N LYS A 68 -13.54 -8.87 -9.30
CA LYS A 68 -12.89 -9.43 -10.50
C LYS A 68 -11.36 -9.48 -10.37
N LEU A 69 -10.79 -8.85 -9.34
CA LEU A 69 -9.35 -8.83 -9.14
C LEU A 69 -8.86 -10.20 -8.64
N ASP A 70 -7.80 -10.67 -9.25
CA ASP A 70 -7.09 -11.89 -8.84
C ASP A 70 -5.59 -11.63 -8.85
N HIS A 71 -5.01 -11.44 -7.67
CA HIS A 71 -3.58 -11.20 -7.50
C HIS A 71 -3.11 -11.79 -6.16
N PRO A 72 -1.91 -12.40 -6.09
CA PRO A 72 -1.41 -13.03 -4.86
C PRO A 72 -1.39 -12.11 -3.64
N CYS A 73 -1.08 -10.83 -3.83
CA CYS A 73 -1.02 -9.84 -2.75
C CYS A 73 -2.38 -9.20 -2.41
N LEU A 74 -3.51 -9.65 -2.99
CA LEU A 74 -4.85 -9.12 -2.72
C LEU A 74 -5.75 -10.17 -2.08
N PRO A 75 -6.63 -9.80 -1.11
CA PRO A 75 -7.72 -10.65 -0.69
C PRO A 75 -8.77 -10.72 -1.80
N ARG A 76 -9.28 -11.91 -2.10
CA ARG A 76 -10.40 -12.07 -3.04
C ARG A 76 -11.70 -11.67 -2.35
N ILE A 77 -12.51 -10.85 -3.01
CA ILE A 77 -13.88 -10.57 -2.58
C ILE A 77 -14.76 -11.71 -3.11
N VAL A 78 -15.45 -12.40 -2.22
CA VAL A 78 -16.30 -13.57 -2.56
C VAL A 78 -17.77 -13.25 -2.56
N ASP A 79 -18.19 -12.24 -1.75
CA ASP A 79 -19.59 -11.86 -1.68
C ASP A 79 -19.76 -10.38 -1.31
N ILE A 80 -20.86 -9.77 -1.78
CA ILE A 80 -21.26 -8.40 -1.44
C ILE A 80 -22.74 -8.46 -1.11
N ILE A 81 -23.09 -8.15 0.14
CA ILE A 81 -24.44 -8.25 0.67
C ILE A 81 -24.92 -6.84 0.96
N ASP A 82 -25.88 -6.39 0.17
CA ASP A 82 -26.51 -5.08 0.31
C ASP A 82 -27.77 -5.19 1.18
N LYS A 83 -27.77 -4.52 2.34
CA LYS A 83 -28.90 -4.40 3.26
C LYS A 83 -29.34 -2.95 3.33
N GLU A 84 -30.53 -2.71 3.89
CA GLU A 84 -31.15 -1.38 3.99
C GLU A 84 -30.19 -0.33 4.56
N ASP A 85 -29.51 -0.63 5.67
CA ASP A 85 -28.64 0.31 6.41
C ASP A 85 -27.15 0.00 6.33
N VAL A 86 -26.74 -1.10 5.68
CA VAL A 86 -25.37 -1.60 5.73
C VAL A 86 -25.01 -2.41 4.48
N ILE A 87 -23.75 -2.31 4.06
CA ILE A 87 -23.16 -3.20 3.05
C ILE A 87 -22.16 -4.09 3.77
N TYR A 88 -22.23 -5.40 3.54
CA TYR A 88 -21.21 -6.35 3.96
C TYR A 88 -20.39 -6.77 2.74
N VAL A 89 -19.07 -6.63 2.85
CA VAL A 89 -18.13 -7.15 1.86
C VAL A 89 -17.42 -8.34 2.49
N VAL A 90 -17.63 -9.52 1.91
CA VAL A 90 -17.04 -10.79 2.37
C VAL A 90 -15.81 -11.07 1.53
N MET A 91 -14.68 -11.29 2.18
CA MET A 91 -13.39 -11.48 1.52
C MET A 91 -12.51 -12.52 2.22
N ASP A 92 -11.43 -12.94 1.59
CA ASP A 92 -10.46 -13.84 2.21
C ASP A 92 -10.02 -13.29 3.58
N TYR A 93 -10.05 -14.13 4.61
CA TYR A 93 -9.40 -13.84 5.87
C TYR A 93 -7.89 -14.05 5.70
N ILE A 94 -7.11 -13.01 5.96
CA ILE A 94 -5.66 -13.05 5.88
C ILE A 94 -5.10 -13.28 7.28
N GLU A 95 -4.50 -14.44 7.49
CA GLU A 95 -3.75 -14.72 8.70
C GLU A 95 -2.43 -13.96 8.68
N GLY A 96 -2.09 -13.34 9.82
CA GLY A 96 -0.85 -12.57 9.95
C GLY A 96 -1.00 -11.35 10.85
N GLU A 97 -0.07 -10.43 10.72
CA GLU A 97 0.02 -9.21 11.51
C GLU A 97 0.24 -7.99 10.61
N PRO A 98 -0.47 -6.86 10.81
CA PRO A 98 -0.21 -5.64 10.05
C PRO A 98 1.21 -5.10 10.30
N LEU A 99 1.88 -4.60 9.26
CA LEU A 99 3.27 -4.11 9.36
C LEU A 99 3.45 -2.96 10.36
N ASN A 100 2.42 -2.17 10.66
CA ASN A 100 2.52 -1.17 11.73
C ASN A 100 2.72 -1.82 13.11
N LYS A 101 2.13 -3.01 13.36
CA LYS A 101 2.35 -3.78 14.60
C LYS A 101 3.74 -4.41 14.64
N VAL A 102 4.22 -4.87 13.50
CA VAL A 102 5.61 -5.33 13.37
C VAL A 102 6.58 -4.19 13.69
N LEU A 103 6.35 -2.99 13.13
CA LEU A 103 7.16 -1.79 13.44
C LEU A 103 7.08 -1.37 14.92
N GLU A 104 5.90 -1.44 15.53
CA GLU A 104 5.73 -1.14 16.97
C GLU A 104 6.52 -2.12 17.86
N ARG A 105 6.59 -3.40 17.47
CA ARG A 105 7.29 -4.44 18.24
C ARG A 105 8.79 -4.47 17.98
N ASP A 106 9.19 -4.45 16.69
CA ASP A 106 10.55 -4.78 16.25
C ASP A 106 11.34 -3.55 15.77
N GLY A 107 10.67 -2.40 15.58
CA GLY A 107 11.28 -1.19 15.04
C GLY A 107 11.55 -1.25 13.53
N ALA A 108 12.63 -0.59 13.10
CA ALA A 108 13.07 -0.58 11.71
C ALA A 108 13.35 -2.00 11.20
N GLN A 109 12.89 -2.28 9.98
CA GLN A 109 13.05 -3.59 9.35
C GLN A 109 14.36 -3.66 8.55
N PRO A 110 14.97 -4.86 8.39
CA PRO A 110 16.14 -5.04 7.55
C PRO A 110 15.90 -4.55 6.13
N GLN A 111 16.88 -3.88 5.54
CA GLN A 111 16.78 -3.29 4.21
C GLN A 111 16.38 -4.32 3.15
N GLU A 112 17.01 -5.49 3.19
CA GLU A 112 16.79 -6.58 2.24
C GLU A 112 15.31 -7.04 2.29
N THR A 113 14.76 -7.20 3.48
CA THR A 113 13.35 -7.56 3.69
C THR A 113 12.41 -6.47 3.16
N VAL A 114 12.76 -5.18 3.39
CA VAL A 114 11.96 -4.07 2.88
C VAL A 114 11.98 -4.01 1.36
N ILE A 115 13.10 -4.38 0.74
CA ILE A 115 13.23 -4.46 -0.72
C ILE A 115 12.36 -5.58 -1.29
N GLU A 116 12.39 -6.77 -0.69
CA GLU A 116 11.53 -7.90 -1.08
C GLU A 116 10.04 -7.50 -1.01
N TRP A 117 9.63 -6.86 0.06
CA TRP A 117 8.25 -6.33 0.18
C TRP A 117 7.94 -5.24 -0.84
N ALA A 118 8.91 -4.37 -1.15
CA ALA A 118 8.73 -3.32 -2.15
C ALA A 118 8.50 -3.89 -3.56
N GLU A 119 9.16 -4.99 -3.91
CA GLU A 119 8.95 -5.71 -5.16
C GLU A 119 7.51 -6.22 -5.25
N GLU A 120 7.00 -6.90 -4.21
CA GLU A 120 5.62 -7.38 -4.15
C GLU A 120 4.61 -6.23 -4.22
N LEU A 121 4.86 -5.12 -3.49
CA LEU A 121 3.99 -3.94 -3.48
C LEU A 121 3.97 -3.22 -4.83
N CYS A 122 5.11 -3.07 -5.50
CA CYS A 122 5.15 -2.54 -6.86
C CYS A 122 4.37 -3.42 -7.84
N GLY A 123 4.52 -4.73 -7.74
CA GLY A 123 3.80 -5.67 -8.60
C GLY A 123 2.28 -5.58 -8.44
N VAL A 124 1.77 -5.51 -7.22
CA VAL A 124 0.33 -5.38 -7.00
C VAL A 124 -0.21 -4.00 -7.39
N LEU A 125 0.54 -2.92 -7.17
CA LEU A 125 0.13 -1.59 -7.62
C LEU A 125 0.10 -1.49 -9.14
N ASP A 126 1.11 -2.03 -9.83
CA ASP A 126 1.14 -2.09 -11.29
C ASP A 126 -0.06 -2.86 -11.83
N TYR A 127 -0.37 -4.01 -11.24
CA TYR A 127 -1.56 -4.79 -11.58
C TYR A 127 -2.86 -3.96 -11.43
N LEU A 128 -3.01 -3.19 -10.34
CA LEU A 128 -4.17 -2.33 -10.12
C LEU A 128 -4.23 -1.18 -11.15
N HIS A 129 -3.11 -0.54 -11.43
CA HIS A 129 -3.03 0.56 -12.40
C HIS A 129 -3.31 0.11 -13.84
N MET A 130 -3.06 -1.15 -14.17
CA MET A 130 -3.35 -1.73 -15.48
C MET A 130 -4.81 -2.15 -15.68
N GLN A 131 -5.65 -2.05 -14.65
CA GLN A 131 -7.08 -2.34 -14.80
C GLN A 131 -7.75 -1.31 -15.71
N ASN A 132 -8.94 -1.64 -16.23
CA ASN A 132 -9.73 -0.74 -17.06
C ASN A 132 -11.15 -0.56 -16.45
N PRO A 133 -11.45 0.59 -15.84
CA PRO A 133 -10.55 1.74 -15.61
C PRO A 133 -9.43 1.43 -14.59
N PRO A 134 -8.33 2.22 -14.59
CA PRO A 134 -7.26 2.08 -13.62
C PRO A 134 -7.74 2.26 -12.18
N ILE A 135 -7.23 1.41 -11.28
CA ILE A 135 -7.56 1.47 -9.85
C ILE A 135 -6.38 2.10 -9.12
N ILE A 136 -6.59 3.24 -8.48
CA ILE A 136 -5.61 3.92 -7.65
C ILE A 136 -5.89 3.56 -6.19
N TYR A 137 -4.88 3.04 -5.49
CA TYR A 137 -5.05 2.51 -4.13
C TYR A 137 -5.16 3.60 -3.06
N ARG A 138 -4.38 4.69 -3.16
CA ARG A 138 -4.44 5.94 -2.37
C ARG A 138 -4.17 5.84 -0.87
N ASP A 139 -4.01 4.66 -0.29
CA ASP A 139 -3.80 4.48 1.16
C ASP A 139 -2.73 3.45 1.49
N MET A 140 -1.63 3.49 0.74
CA MET A 140 -0.48 2.66 1.04
C MET A 140 0.16 3.11 2.36
N LYS A 141 0.16 2.24 3.35
CA LYS A 141 0.76 2.45 4.68
C LYS A 141 0.94 1.11 5.40
N PRO A 142 1.84 1.02 6.40
CA PRO A 142 2.10 -0.25 7.11
C PRO A 142 0.86 -0.89 7.75
N ALA A 143 -0.12 -0.09 8.20
CA ALA A 143 -1.36 -0.61 8.79
C ALA A 143 -2.27 -1.34 7.77
N ASN A 144 -2.09 -1.09 6.47
CA ASN A 144 -2.86 -1.70 5.40
C ASN A 144 -2.10 -2.83 4.67
N ILE A 145 -0.93 -3.21 5.19
CA ILE A 145 -0.10 -4.30 4.67
C ILE A 145 0.00 -5.39 5.74
N MET A 146 -0.50 -6.58 5.43
CA MET A 146 -0.48 -7.73 6.32
C MET A 146 0.73 -8.60 6.02
N LEU A 147 1.58 -8.85 7.01
CA LEU A 147 2.65 -9.83 6.94
C LEU A 147 2.10 -11.19 7.34
N GLN A 148 2.18 -12.14 6.43
CA GLN A 148 1.75 -13.52 6.66
C GLN A 148 2.87 -14.34 7.34
N PRO A 149 2.53 -15.47 8.00
CA PRO A 149 3.53 -16.33 8.67
C PRO A 149 4.61 -16.90 7.73
N ASN A 150 4.34 -16.97 6.43
CA ASN A 150 5.28 -17.42 5.41
C ASN A 150 6.23 -16.31 4.90
N GLY A 151 6.11 -15.08 5.43
CA GLY A 151 6.92 -13.93 5.03
C GLY A 151 6.32 -13.09 3.90
N ASN A 152 5.32 -13.58 3.18
CA ASN A 152 4.64 -12.84 2.10
C ASN A 152 3.75 -11.74 2.67
N ILE A 153 3.48 -10.74 1.85
CA ILE A 153 2.61 -9.62 2.23
C ILE A 153 1.31 -9.60 1.44
N LYS A 154 0.27 -8.99 2.05
CA LYS A 154 -1.00 -8.72 1.37
C LYS A 154 -1.52 -7.34 1.72
N LEU A 155 -2.08 -6.65 0.72
CA LEU A 155 -2.86 -5.42 0.96
C LEU A 155 -4.24 -5.79 1.48
N ILE A 156 -4.68 -5.16 2.58
CA ILE A 156 -5.91 -5.57 3.27
C ILE A 156 -7.04 -4.54 3.27
N ASP A 157 -6.81 -3.31 2.90
CA ASP A 157 -7.85 -2.28 2.91
C ASP A 157 -7.94 -1.55 1.58
N PHE A 158 -8.90 -1.95 0.77
CA PHE A 158 -9.30 -1.21 -0.42
C PHE A 158 -10.25 -0.09 -0.01
N GLY A 159 -10.05 1.08 -0.59
CA GLY A 159 -10.76 2.31 -0.27
C GLY A 159 -12.28 2.34 -0.52
N ILE A 160 -12.96 1.17 -0.63
CA ILE A 160 -14.41 1.06 -0.91
C ILE A 160 -15.25 2.03 -0.05
N ALA A 161 -14.80 2.32 1.17
CA ALA A 161 -15.47 3.27 2.05
C ALA A 161 -15.01 4.73 1.85
N ARG A 162 -14.02 5.01 0.98
CA ARG A 162 -13.42 6.35 0.83
C ARG A 162 -14.08 7.20 -0.22
N GLU A 163 -14.50 6.64 -1.37
CA GLU A 163 -15.35 7.37 -2.33
C GLU A 163 -16.63 7.87 -1.69
N TYR A 164 -17.13 7.15 -0.68
CA TYR A 164 -18.26 7.58 0.12
C TYR A 164 -18.05 8.93 0.82
N LYS A 165 -16.80 9.36 1.07
CA LYS A 165 -16.48 10.67 1.66
C LYS A 165 -16.27 11.78 0.63
N GLU A 166 -15.84 11.45 -0.59
CA GLU A 166 -15.43 12.43 -1.60
C GLU A 166 -16.61 13.24 -2.17
N HIS A 167 -17.81 12.70 -2.15
CA HIS A 167 -18.99 13.39 -2.66
C HIS A 167 -19.69 14.33 -1.65
N ASN A 168 -19.31 14.33 -0.38
CA ASN A 168 -19.79 15.30 0.61
C ASN A 168 -18.83 16.51 0.66
N LEU A 169 -19.08 17.50 -0.19
CA LEU A 169 -18.27 18.68 -0.48
C LEU A 169 -18.19 19.73 0.65
N GLU A 170 -18.66 19.48 1.85
CA GLU A 170 -18.71 20.53 2.90
C GLU A 170 -17.72 20.38 4.06
N ASP A 171 -16.95 19.31 4.12
CA ASP A 171 -15.85 19.23 5.11
C ASP A 171 -14.53 18.98 4.42
N THR A 172 -13.59 19.90 4.64
CA THR A 172 -12.16 19.84 4.31
C THR A 172 -11.49 18.64 4.98
N VAL A 173 -11.86 17.42 4.58
CA VAL A 173 -11.29 16.20 5.11
C VAL A 173 -10.23 15.68 4.17
N SER A 174 -9.00 15.81 4.61
CA SER A 174 -7.78 15.17 4.13
C SER A 174 -8.04 13.76 3.60
N LEU A 175 -7.98 13.56 2.29
CA LEU A 175 -7.92 12.23 1.68
C LEU A 175 -6.60 11.57 2.07
N GLY A 176 -6.65 10.45 2.77
CA GLY A 176 -5.46 9.71 3.16
C GLY A 176 -5.06 9.87 4.62
N THR A 177 -4.14 9.02 5.06
CA THR A 177 -3.57 9.08 6.40
C THR A 177 -2.51 10.17 6.45
N LYS A 178 -2.74 11.17 7.32
CA LYS A 178 -1.79 12.28 7.53
C LYS A 178 -0.37 11.70 7.69
N GLY A 179 0.58 12.22 6.94
CA GLY A 179 1.96 11.73 6.91
C GLY A 179 2.28 10.78 5.75
N TYR A 180 1.37 9.91 5.32
CA TYR A 180 1.59 9.00 4.18
C TYR A 180 0.98 9.51 2.87
N ALA A 181 -0.08 10.30 2.95
CA ALA A 181 -0.81 10.77 1.78
C ALA A 181 -0.01 11.76 0.96
N ALA A 182 -0.10 11.62 -0.36
CA ALA A 182 0.56 12.50 -1.30
C ALA A 182 -0.03 13.92 -1.27
N PRO A 183 0.77 14.96 -1.58
CA PRO A 183 0.31 16.35 -1.53
C PRO A 183 -0.96 16.63 -2.34
N GLU A 184 -1.12 15.98 -3.50
CA GLU A 184 -2.30 16.12 -4.37
C GLU A 184 -3.58 15.53 -3.78
N GLN A 185 -3.48 14.69 -2.72
CA GLN A 185 -4.65 14.18 -2.00
C GLN A 185 -5.27 15.20 -1.04
N PHE A 186 -4.65 16.37 -0.89
CA PHE A 186 -5.11 17.43 -0.01
C PHE A 186 -5.60 18.64 -0.79
N GLY A 187 -6.75 19.18 -0.38
CA GLY A 187 -7.20 20.51 -0.78
C GLY A 187 -7.76 20.66 -2.18
N GLY A 188 -8.25 19.61 -2.81
CA GLY A 188 -8.95 19.70 -4.12
C GLY A 188 -8.07 20.22 -5.27
N LYS A 189 -6.75 20.16 -5.14
CA LYS A 189 -5.78 20.75 -6.07
C LYS A 189 -5.19 19.77 -7.08
N GLY A 190 -5.62 18.53 -7.10
CA GLY A 190 -5.04 17.57 -8.03
C GLY A 190 -5.93 16.37 -8.27
N GLN A 191 -5.82 15.82 -9.47
CA GLN A 191 -6.37 14.52 -9.78
C GLN A 191 -5.37 13.47 -9.33
N THR A 192 -5.78 12.52 -8.50
CA THR A 192 -4.94 11.40 -8.09
C THR A 192 -4.76 10.42 -9.23
N ASP A 193 -3.55 9.95 -9.43
CA ASP A 193 -3.20 8.93 -10.42
C ASP A 193 -2.19 7.91 -9.84
N GLN A 194 -1.63 7.06 -10.69
CA GLN A 194 -0.65 6.04 -10.29
C GLN A 194 0.55 6.60 -9.51
N ARG A 195 0.93 7.86 -9.74
CA ARG A 195 2.05 8.53 -9.06
C ARG A 195 1.73 8.92 -7.62
N THR A 196 0.45 8.98 -7.26
CA THR A 196 -0.03 9.11 -5.89
C THR A 196 0.33 7.87 -5.08
N ASP A 197 0.11 6.67 -5.63
CA ASP A 197 0.46 5.41 -4.97
C ASP A 197 1.98 5.25 -4.83
N ILE A 198 2.74 5.71 -5.82
CA ILE A 198 4.22 5.73 -5.77
C ILE A 198 4.72 6.61 -4.62
N TYR A 199 4.11 7.78 -4.39
CA TYR A 199 4.43 8.60 -3.24
C TYR A 199 4.14 7.89 -1.91
N CYS A 200 2.92 7.37 -1.76
CA CYS A 200 2.50 6.66 -0.55
C CYS A 200 3.39 5.43 -0.28
N LEU A 201 3.78 4.69 -1.32
CA LEU A 201 4.72 3.58 -1.21
C LEU A 201 6.11 4.08 -0.75
N GLY A 202 6.64 5.15 -1.34
CA GLY A 202 7.91 5.74 -0.93
C GLY A 202 7.95 6.12 0.56
N VAL A 203 6.88 6.75 1.06
CA VAL A 203 6.74 7.07 2.49
C VAL A 203 6.62 5.81 3.35
N THR A 204 5.94 4.77 2.85
CA THR A 204 5.82 3.48 3.54
C THR A 204 7.18 2.82 3.67
N LEU A 205 7.97 2.75 2.59
CA LEU A 205 9.32 2.19 2.61
C LEU A 205 10.25 2.97 3.54
N TYR A 206 10.16 4.32 3.53
CA TYR A 206 10.86 5.16 4.50
C TYR A 206 10.58 4.74 5.95
N HIS A 207 9.28 4.61 6.31
CA HIS A 207 8.90 4.21 7.66
C HIS A 207 9.43 2.81 8.00
N LEU A 208 9.28 1.85 7.07
CA LEU A 208 9.71 0.46 7.28
C LEU A 208 11.22 0.36 7.53
N VAL A 209 12.05 1.03 6.73
CA VAL A 209 13.51 0.89 6.81
C VAL A 209 14.14 1.76 7.90
N THR A 210 13.49 2.86 8.31
CA THR A 210 14.03 3.76 9.34
C THR A 210 13.38 3.60 10.71
N GLY A 211 12.18 3.00 10.78
CA GLY A 211 11.34 3.00 11.98
C GLY A 211 10.78 4.38 12.34
N LYS A 212 10.97 5.41 11.49
CA LYS A 212 10.52 6.78 11.76
C LYS A 212 9.13 7.01 11.21
N ASN A 213 8.18 7.21 12.12
CA ASN A 213 6.78 7.41 11.80
C ASN A 213 6.56 8.79 11.14
N PRO A 214 6.11 8.86 9.87
CA PRO A 214 5.89 10.14 9.19
C PRO A 214 4.70 10.95 9.77
N CYS A 215 3.90 10.34 10.65
CA CYS A 215 2.81 11.00 11.38
C CYS A 215 3.28 11.70 12.67
N GLU A 216 4.56 11.62 13.01
CA GLU A 216 5.17 12.20 14.20
C GLU A 216 6.19 13.28 13.82
N PRO A 217 6.51 14.22 14.74
CA PRO A 217 7.55 15.21 14.48
C PRO A 217 8.88 14.54 14.07
N PRO A 218 9.60 15.07 13.09
CA PRO A 218 9.46 16.40 12.48
C PRO A 218 8.46 16.47 11.31
N TYR A 219 7.69 15.43 10.99
CA TYR A 219 6.73 15.35 9.86
C TYR A 219 7.36 15.45 8.47
N GLU A 220 8.66 15.32 8.36
CA GLU A 220 9.44 15.44 7.13
C GLU A 220 10.13 14.12 6.80
N ILE A 221 10.30 13.87 5.50
CA ILE A 221 11.07 12.72 5.01
C ILE A 221 12.53 13.15 4.85
N TYR A 222 13.36 12.76 5.80
CA TYR A 222 14.81 12.95 5.72
C TYR A 222 15.46 11.84 4.88
N PRO A 223 16.67 12.06 4.33
CA PRO A 223 17.45 10.97 3.76
C PRO A 223 17.57 9.80 4.75
N ILE A 224 17.32 8.56 4.31
CA ILE A 224 17.30 7.41 5.23
C ILE A 224 18.65 7.18 5.92
N ARG A 225 19.74 7.53 5.24
CA ARG A 225 21.11 7.45 5.77
C ARG A 225 21.42 8.48 6.87
N TYR A 226 20.59 9.49 7.02
CA TYR A 226 20.64 10.39 8.18
C TYR A 226 20.34 9.63 9.48
N TRP A 227 19.42 8.66 9.42
CA TRP A 227 19.04 7.83 10.55
C TRP A 227 19.94 6.61 10.72
N ASN A 228 20.32 5.97 9.61
CA ASN A 228 21.22 4.83 9.60
C ASN A 228 22.19 4.91 8.40
N PRO A 229 23.44 5.33 8.62
CA PRO A 229 24.45 5.49 7.56
C PRO A 229 24.81 4.18 6.81
N ASN A 230 24.44 3.02 7.36
CA ASN A 230 24.69 1.72 6.73
C ASN A 230 23.68 1.36 5.64
N LEU A 231 22.55 2.11 5.54
CA LEU A 231 21.58 1.90 4.47
C LEU A 231 22.16 2.30 3.10
N SER A 232 21.68 1.64 2.05
CA SER A 232 22.11 1.89 0.68
C SER A 232 21.77 3.32 0.22
N SER A 233 22.72 3.96 -0.44
CA SER A 233 22.48 5.25 -1.11
C SER A 233 21.57 5.08 -2.33
N GLY A 234 21.53 3.89 -2.94
CA GLY A 234 20.60 3.55 -4.01
C GLY A 234 19.15 3.54 -3.51
N LEU A 235 18.87 2.84 -2.41
CA LEU A 235 17.55 2.85 -1.78
C LEU A 235 17.13 4.24 -1.31
N GLU A 236 18.07 5.03 -0.74
CA GLU A 236 17.84 6.42 -0.37
C GLU A 236 17.36 7.26 -1.56
N SER A 237 18.06 7.14 -2.69
CA SER A 237 17.72 7.87 -3.92
C SER A 237 16.33 7.49 -4.45
N ILE A 238 15.96 6.20 -4.36
CA ILE A 238 14.65 5.70 -4.77
C ILE A 238 13.55 6.33 -3.89
N ILE A 239 13.68 6.25 -2.58
CA ILE A 239 12.70 6.78 -1.62
C ILE A 239 12.54 8.30 -1.81
N LEU A 240 13.64 9.04 -1.94
CA LEU A 240 13.62 10.49 -2.17
C LEU A 240 12.98 10.86 -3.51
N LYS A 241 13.15 10.05 -4.57
CA LYS A 241 12.47 10.27 -5.85
C LYS A 241 10.97 9.98 -5.75
N CYS A 242 10.55 8.89 -5.08
CA CYS A 242 9.15 8.58 -4.84
C CYS A 242 8.42 9.71 -4.11
N THR A 243 9.08 10.33 -3.13
CA THR A 243 8.48 11.32 -2.22
C THR A 243 8.62 12.78 -2.68
N ARG A 244 8.94 13.02 -3.95
CA ARG A 244 8.92 14.36 -4.54
C ARG A 244 7.52 14.98 -4.45
N ILE A 245 7.47 16.29 -4.14
CA ILE A 245 6.21 17.03 -4.04
C ILE A 245 5.48 17.03 -5.38
N ASN A 246 6.22 17.36 -6.47
CA ASN A 246 5.67 17.36 -7.82
C ASN A 246 5.59 15.93 -8.38
N PRO A 247 4.39 15.43 -8.77
CA PRO A 247 4.24 14.11 -9.37
C PRO A 247 5.11 13.86 -10.62
N GLU A 248 5.38 14.91 -11.42
CA GLU A 248 6.22 14.80 -12.62
C GLU A 248 7.70 14.47 -12.30
N GLU A 249 8.14 14.70 -11.06
CA GLU A 249 9.51 14.41 -10.63
C GLU A 249 9.64 13.01 -10.02
N ARG A 250 8.53 12.28 -9.82
CA ARG A 250 8.49 10.92 -9.30
C ARG A 250 8.77 9.90 -10.42
N TYR A 251 8.79 8.62 -10.07
CA TYR A 251 8.62 7.55 -11.04
C TYR A 251 7.24 7.68 -11.70
N GLN A 252 7.16 7.43 -13.01
CA GLN A 252 5.92 7.64 -13.75
C GLN A 252 5.04 6.38 -13.80
N SER A 253 5.57 5.23 -13.41
CA SER A 253 4.82 3.97 -13.27
C SER A 253 5.42 3.09 -12.17
N CYS A 254 4.64 2.14 -11.68
CA CYS A 254 5.15 1.12 -10.75
C CYS A 254 6.17 0.19 -11.42
N ALA A 255 6.07 -0.04 -12.73
CA ALA A 255 7.08 -0.78 -13.49
C ALA A 255 8.44 -0.06 -13.51
N GLU A 256 8.46 1.28 -13.70
CA GLU A 256 9.70 2.08 -13.61
C GLU A 256 10.29 2.01 -12.19
N LEU A 257 9.45 2.12 -11.15
CA LEU A 257 9.88 2.02 -9.76
C LEU A 257 10.42 0.61 -9.45
N LEU A 258 9.73 -0.44 -9.89
CA LEU A 258 10.16 -1.83 -9.70
C LEU A 258 11.54 -2.06 -10.33
N TYR A 259 11.75 -1.57 -11.54
CA TYR A 259 13.06 -1.66 -12.20
C TYR A 259 14.15 -0.99 -11.35
N ALA A 260 13.88 0.20 -10.80
CA ALA A 260 14.84 0.89 -9.93
C ALA A 260 15.11 0.11 -8.64
N ILE A 261 14.08 -0.52 -8.04
CA ILE A 261 14.22 -1.35 -6.83
C ILE A 261 15.08 -2.59 -7.11
N LEU A 262 14.83 -3.29 -8.20
CA LEU A 262 15.62 -4.47 -8.59
C LEU A 262 17.09 -4.16 -8.88
N HIS A 263 17.41 -2.89 -9.23
CA HIS A 263 18.76 -2.44 -9.57
C HIS A 263 19.31 -1.40 -8.58
N TYR A 264 18.77 -1.35 -7.35
CA TYR A 264 19.13 -0.32 -6.36
C TYR A 264 20.63 -0.33 -6.00
N GLU A 265 21.27 -1.51 -6.03
CA GLU A 265 22.71 -1.66 -5.79
C GLU A 265 23.56 -0.98 -6.88
N GLU A 266 23.09 -0.97 -8.13
CA GLU A 266 23.80 -0.31 -9.24
C GLU A 266 23.84 1.21 -9.07
N ALA A 267 22.83 1.78 -8.39
CA ALA A 267 22.77 3.18 -8.02
C ALA A 267 23.56 3.50 -6.74
N ASP A 268 24.04 2.47 -6.02
CA ASP A 268 24.81 2.64 -4.80
C ASP A 268 26.20 3.25 -5.08
N GLU A 269 26.58 4.27 -4.29
CA GLU A 269 27.86 4.95 -4.45
C GLU A 269 29.06 3.99 -4.31
N THR A 270 28.97 3.01 -3.42
CA THR A 270 30.03 2.02 -3.19
C THR A 270 30.16 1.09 -4.38
N TYR A 271 29.06 0.65 -4.94
CA TYR A 271 29.04 -0.16 -6.17
C TYR A 271 29.63 0.62 -7.36
N GLN A 272 29.19 1.87 -7.57
CA GLN A 272 29.70 2.71 -8.64
C GLN A 272 31.21 2.97 -8.50
N LYS A 273 31.69 3.26 -7.28
CA LYS A 273 33.13 3.41 -7.01
C LYS A 273 33.90 2.13 -7.34
N LYS A 274 33.36 0.96 -6.98
CA LYS A 274 33.95 -0.35 -7.27
C LYS A 274 33.99 -0.65 -8.76
N GLN A 275 32.91 -0.34 -9.49
CA GLN A 275 32.87 -0.50 -10.96
C GLN A 275 33.85 0.42 -11.69
N LYS A 276 33.92 1.70 -11.29
CA LYS A 276 34.92 2.64 -11.83
C LYS A 276 36.35 2.12 -11.59
N LYS A 277 36.66 1.61 -10.39
CA LYS A 277 37.98 1.07 -10.08
C LYS A 277 38.29 -0.14 -10.97
N LYS A 278 37.35 -1.07 -11.19
CA LYS A 278 37.52 -2.21 -12.11
C LYS A 278 37.83 -1.73 -13.55
N LEU A 279 37.09 -0.74 -14.01
CA LEU A 279 37.27 -0.16 -15.35
C LEU A 279 38.63 0.48 -15.52
N TYR A 280 39.10 1.27 -14.55
CA TYR A 280 40.45 1.84 -14.56
C TYR A 280 41.53 0.79 -14.53
N THR A 281 41.37 -0.28 -13.74
CA THR A 281 42.30 -1.40 -13.71
C THR A 281 42.37 -2.10 -15.06
N PHE A 282 41.23 -2.34 -15.71
CA PHE A 282 41.15 -2.95 -17.05
C PHE A 282 41.84 -2.09 -18.11
N TYR A 283 41.59 -0.77 -18.16
CA TYR A 283 42.28 0.12 -19.07
C TYR A 283 43.78 0.20 -18.80
N GLY A 284 44.19 0.19 -17.54
CA GLY A 284 45.61 0.15 -17.17
C GLY A 284 46.32 -1.12 -17.67
N MET A 285 45.68 -2.28 -17.54
CA MET A 285 46.20 -3.54 -18.10
C MET A 285 46.25 -3.54 -19.62
N LEU A 286 45.24 -2.98 -20.29
CA LEU A 286 45.20 -2.85 -21.74
C LEU A 286 46.34 -1.97 -22.24
N LEU A 287 46.59 -0.83 -21.60
CA LEU A 287 47.67 0.10 -21.91
C LEU A 287 49.04 -0.56 -21.72
N ALA A 288 49.23 -1.29 -20.64
CA ALA A 288 50.44 -2.03 -20.38
C ALA A 288 50.71 -3.11 -21.43
N ALA A 289 49.65 -3.81 -21.91
CA ALA A 289 49.77 -4.80 -22.99
C ALA A 289 50.19 -4.18 -24.32
N VAL A 290 49.62 -2.98 -24.64
CA VAL A 290 49.99 -2.25 -25.89
C VAL A 290 51.42 -1.72 -25.85
N VAL A 291 51.91 -1.31 -24.68
CA VAL A 291 53.28 -0.81 -24.54
C VAL A 291 54.34 -1.95 -24.51
N SER A 292 53.91 -3.19 -24.22
CA SER A 292 54.81 -4.37 -24.22
C SER A 292 54.90 -5.09 -25.54
N LEU A 293 54.16 -4.65 -26.56
CA LEU A 293 54.24 -5.06 -27.96
C LEU A 293 55.13 -4.11 -28.78
#